data_22e1684e0e2c72fddf404dc956537225
#
_entry.id   22e1684e0e2c72fddf404dc956537225
#
_cell.length_a   1.000
_cell.length_b   1.000
_cell.length_c   1.000
_cell.angle_alpha   90.00
_cell.angle_beta   90.00
_cell.angle_gamma   90.00
#
_symmetry.space_group_name_H-M   'P 1'
#
loop_
_entity.id
_entity.type
_entity.pdbx_description
1 polymer ?
#
loop_
_entity_poly.entity_id
_entity_poly.type
_entity_poly.pdbx_seq_one_letter_code
_entity_poly.pdbx_strand_id
1 'polypeptide(L)'
;MDQEKDTTNNKTQDEILLAALSLFAEKGYFNTSLTDIAEASGIKTAGAIYHHFKHKQMIATALYANILDSLNISIDEIRRKNQKPSEQLHAVVDLLFKLTDDAPAVMQFLLLLKINEFLPEAKPLIETAAFIKIIKIIRAGISEGEIRNIDPLLANAYFFGIIHNTLRMVLTGALDKKAEAYQSQTWLIAWNAIAKK
;
A
#
# COMPACT_ATOMS: atom_id res chain seq x y z
N MET A 1 -8.33 16.72 31.49
CA MET A 1 -6.89 17.05 31.29
C MET A 1 -6.09 15.90 30.66
N ASP A 2 -6.39 14.61 30.95
CA ASP A 2 -5.68 13.48 30.30
C ASP A 2 -6.14 13.23 28.85
N GLN A 3 -7.41 13.40 28.54
CA GLN A 3 -7.93 13.20 27.16
C GLN A 3 -7.42 14.25 26.16
N GLU A 4 -7.19 15.51 26.56
CA GLU A 4 -6.62 16.56 25.70
C GLU A 4 -5.14 16.33 25.40
N LYS A 5 -4.37 15.80 26.35
CA LYS A 5 -2.97 15.44 26.15
C LYS A 5 -2.81 14.27 25.19
N ASP A 6 -3.71 13.29 25.26
CA ASP A 6 -3.68 12.08 24.42
C ASP A 6 -4.04 12.43 22.96
N THR A 7 -5.05 13.28 22.75
CA THR A 7 -5.42 13.76 21.40
C THR A 7 -4.33 14.64 20.76
N THR A 8 -3.64 15.47 21.55
CA THR A 8 -2.53 16.31 21.04
C THR A 8 -1.32 15.44 20.69
N ASN A 9 -1.02 14.41 21.49
CA ASN A 9 0.08 13.48 21.25
C ASN A 9 -0.14 12.64 19.99
N ASN A 10 -1.36 12.14 19.78
CA ASN A 10 -1.73 11.38 18.58
C ASN A 10 -1.67 12.26 17.32
N LYS A 11 -2.16 13.52 17.38
CA LYS A 11 -2.07 14.45 16.26
C LYS A 11 -0.62 14.71 15.85
N THR A 12 0.28 14.89 16.81
CA THR A 12 1.70 15.11 16.55
C THR A 12 2.36 13.85 15.94
N GLN A 13 1.97 12.66 16.37
CA GLN A 13 2.43 11.41 15.74
C GLN A 13 1.99 11.30 14.28
N ASP A 14 0.74 11.63 13.99
CA ASP A 14 0.22 11.60 12.61
C ASP A 14 0.95 12.60 11.70
N GLU A 15 1.25 13.80 12.21
CA GLU A 15 2.03 14.80 11.48
C GLU A 15 3.45 14.31 11.16
N ILE A 16 4.12 13.63 12.12
CA ILE A 16 5.43 13.00 11.91
C ILE A 16 5.34 11.90 10.85
N LEU A 17 4.34 11.04 10.94
CA LEU A 17 4.15 9.93 10.00
C LEU A 17 3.88 10.43 8.58
N LEU A 18 3.03 11.44 8.41
CA LEU A 18 2.74 12.03 7.09
C LEU A 18 3.98 12.70 6.47
N ALA A 19 4.73 13.47 7.26
CA ALA A 19 5.98 14.09 6.81
C ALA A 19 7.01 13.03 6.41
N ALA A 20 7.18 11.98 7.23
CA ALA A 20 8.10 10.89 6.95
C ALA A 20 7.70 10.11 5.69
N LEU A 21 6.41 9.82 5.50
CA LEU A 21 5.90 9.14 4.31
C LEU A 21 6.25 9.91 3.03
N SER A 22 6.00 11.23 3.02
CA SER A 22 6.30 12.08 1.87
C SER A 22 7.80 12.10 1.56
N LEU A 23 8.64 12.26 2.59
CA LEU A 23 10.09 12.27 2.43
C LEU A 23 10.66 10.92 2.01
N PHE A 24 10.16 9.81 2.55
CA PHE A 24 10.57 8.47 2.15
C PHE A 24 10.18 8.17 0.70
N ALA A 25 9.02 8.62 0.27
CA ALA A 25 8.57 8.48 -1.11
C ALA A 25 9.42 9.30 -2.09
N GLU A 26 9.78 10.55 -1.72
CA GLU A 26 10.53 11.46 -2.58
C GLU A 26 12.04 11.17 -2.61
N LYS A 27 12.66 11.03 -1.43
CA LYS A 27 14.13 10.94 -1.28
C LYS A 27 14.63 9.52 -1.00
N GLY A 28 13.72 8.61 -0.65
CA GLY A 28 14.03 7.27 -0.14
C GLY A 28 14.33 7.27 1.37
N TYR A 29 14.18 6.09 1.98
CA TYR A 29 14.39 5.92 3.43
C TYR A 29 15.80 6.32 3.88
N PHE A 30 16.84 5.86 3.20
CA PHE A 30 18.24 6.09 3.62
C PHE A 30 18.67 7.56 3.52
N ASN A 31 18.10 8.30 2.56
CA ASN A 31 18.42 9.71 2.32
C ASN A 31 17.57 10.69 3.15
N THR A 32 16.71 10.19 4.03
CA THR A 32 15.86 11.00 4.91
C THR A 32 16.40 10.94 6.34
N SER A 33 16.66 12.09 6.96
CA SER A 33 17.08 12.19 8.36
C SER A 33 15.88 12.50 9.29
N LEU A 34 16.06 12.31 10.61
CA LEU A 34 15.08 12.77 11.60
C LEU A 34 14.95 14.30 11.63
N THR A 35 16.00 15.02 11.26
CA THR A 35 15.96 16.49 11.14
C THR A 35 15.06 16.91 9.99
N ASP A 36 15.18 16.26 8.81
CA ASP A 36 14.28 16.50 7.67
C ASP A 36 12.82 16.25 8.05
N ILE A 37 12.55 15.16 8.79
CA ILE A 37 11.18 14.81 9.23
C ILE A 37 10.66 15.86 10.22
N ALA A 38 11.50 16.34 11.17
CA ALA A 38 11.11 17.37 12.12
C ALA A 38 10.73 18.67 11.40
N GLU A 39 11.55 19.10 10.47
CA GLU A 39 11.31 20.31 9.67
C GLU A 39 10.02 20.17 8.85
N ALA A 40 9.83 19.08 8.14
CA ALA A 40 8.65 18.84 7.31
C ALA A 40 7.35 18.68 8.12
N SER A 41 7.42 18.17 9.36
CA SER A 41 6.27 18.03 10.27
C SER A 41 5.96 19.30 11.07
N GLY A 42 6.76 20.37 10.92
CA GLY A 42 6.60 21.59 11.70
C GLY A 42 7.06 21.47 13.17
N ILE A 43 7.75 20.40 13.52
CA ILE A 43 8.30 20.18 14.86
C ILE A 43 9.62 20.95 14.99
N LYS A 44 9.77 21.74 16.07
CA LYS A 44 10.89 22.66 16.22
C LYS A 44 12.29 22.01 16.22
N THR A 45 12.40 20.76 16.65
CA THR A 45 13.69 20.07 16.76
C THR A 45 13.55 18.56 16.53
N ALA A 46 14.59 17.92 15.96
CA ALA A 46 14.66 16.46 15.89
C ALA A 46 14.58 15.80 17.30
N GLY A 47 15.05 16.48 18.34
CA GLY A 47 14.92 16.03 19.72
C GLY A 47 13.48 15.81 20.18
N ALA A 48 12.54 16.62 19.69
CA ALA A 48 11.12 16.45 20.00
C ALA A 48 10.52 15.19 19.37
N ILE A 49 11.04 14.71 18.23
CA ILE A 49 10.60 13.46 17.61
C ILE A 49 10.91 12.27 18.54
N TYR A 50 12.03 12.29 19.27
CA TYR A 50 12.43 11.19 20.16
C TYR A 50 11.42 10.93 21.30
N HIS A 51 10.53 11.89 21.61
CA HIS A 51 9.43 11.65 22.55
C HIS A 51 8.36 10.71 21.97
N HIS A 52 8.24 10.64 20.63
CA HIS A 52 7.27 9.81 19.92
C HIS A 52 7.91 8.55 19.32
N PHE A 53 9.09 8.70 18.71
CA PHE A 53 9.78 7.63 18.02
C PHE A 53 11.28 7.61 18.38
N LYS A 54 11.75 6.53 18.99
CA LYS A 54 13.15 6.41 19.44
C LYS A 54 14.17 6.47 18.29
N HIS A 55 13.79 6.04 17.09
CA HIS A 55 14.64 6.04 15.90
C HIS A 55 13.79 6.00 14.62
N LYS A 56 14.39 6.40 13.50
CA LYS A 56 13.73 6.51 12.19
C LYS A 56 13.05 5.20 11.75
N GLN A 57 13.63 4.05 12.09
CA GLN A 57 13.07 2.75 11.75
C GLN A 57 11.69 2.52 12.42
N MET A 58 11.46 3.02 13.65
CA MET A 58 10.14 2.93 14.30
C MET A 58 9.08 3.72 13.52
N ILE A 59 9.44 4.87 12.94
CA ILE A 59 8.55 5.65 12.08
C ILE A 59 8.17 4.82 10.84
N ALA A 60 9.17 4.23 10.17
CA ALA A 60 8.93 3.39 9.00
C ALA A 60 8.11 2.14 9.33
N THR A 61 8.33 1.51 10.49
CA THR A 61 7.54 0.37 10.97
C THR A 61 6.08 0.77 11.20
N ALA A 62 5.84 1.91 11.85
CA ALA A 62 4.49 2.42 12.09
C ALA A 62 3.77 2.74 10.78
N LEU A 63 4.45 3.39 9.83
CA LEU A 63 3.91 3.66 8.49
C LEU A 63 3.52 2.37 7.78
N TYR A 64 4.42 1.39 7.73
CA TYR A 64 4.16 0.12 7.07
C TYR A 64 2.97 -0.62 7.69
N ALA A 65 2.91 -0.68 9.02
CA ALA A 65 1.79 -1.28 9.74
C ALA A 65 0.47 -0.56 9.44
N ASN A 66 0.42 0.78 9.54
CA ASN A 66 -0.79 1.57 9.30
C ASN A 66 -1.31 1.42 7.86
N ILE A 67 -0.40 1.39 6.88
CA ILE A 67 -0.76 1.19 5.47
C ILE A 67 -1.35 -0.21 5.26
N LEU A 68 -0.70 -1.25 5.80
CA LEU A 68 -1.19 -2.62 5.68
C LEU A 68 -2.54 -2.82 6.38
N ASP A 69 -2.75 -2.23 7.55
CA ASP A 69 -4.01 -2.30 8.29
C ASP A 69 -5.13 -1.58 7.51
N SER A 70 -4.85 -0.41 6.93
CA SER A 70 -5.80 0.32 6.10
C SER A 70 -6.19 -0.48 4.85
N LEU A 71 -5.22 -1.11 4.17
CA LEU A 71 -5.49 -2.00 3.04
C LEU A 71 -6.31 -3.22 3.46
N ASN A 72 -5.98 -3.81 4.63
CA ASN A 72 -6.68 -4.96 5.16
C ASN A 72 -8.15 -4.65 5.46
N ILE A 73 -8.46 -3.48 6.03
CA ILE A 73 -9.82 -2.98 6.27
C ILE A 73 -10.55 -2.76 4.95
N SER A 74 -9.90 -2.10 3.99
CA SER A 74 -10.49 -1.83 2.66
C SER A 74 -10.84 -3.12 1.92
N ILE A 75 -9.99 -4.15 1.99
CA ILE A 75 -10.27 -5.46 1.38
C ILE A 75 -11.46 -6.15 2.07
N ASP A 76 -11.60 -6.05 3.39
CA ASP A 76 -12.77 -6.57 4.08
C ASP A 76 -14.07 -5.88 3.66
N GLU A 77 -14.03 -4.57 3.46
CA GLU A 77 -15.17 -3.83 2.93
C GLU A 77 -15.53 -4.23 1.50
N ILE A 78 -14.53 -4.39 0.64
CA ILE A 78 -14.70 -4.87 -0.73
C ILE A 78 -15.38 -6.25 -0.73
N ARG A 79 -14.92 -7.18 0.10
CA ARG A 79 -15.47 -8.52 0.22
C ARG A 79 -16.89 -8.55 0.76
N ARG A 80 -17.26 -7.59 1.61
CA ARG A 80 -18.65 -7.46 2.11
C ARG A 80 -19.62 -6.89 1.06
N LYS A 81 -19.12 -5.99 0.21
CA LYS A 81 -19.94 -5.28 -0.79
C LYS A 81 -20.12 -6.08 -2.08
N ASN A 82 -19.18 -6.94 -2.42
CA ASN A 82 -19.15 -7.69 -3.68
C ASN A 82 -19.22 -9.19 -3.38
N GLN A 83 -20.02 -9.93 -4.14
CA GLN A 83 -20.21 -11.35 -3.89
C GLN A 83 -19.29 -12.21 -4.77
N LYS A 84 -19.11 -11.83 -6.04
CA LYS A 84 -18.30 -12.60 -6.97
C LYS A 84 -16.80 -12.31 -6.83
N PRO A 85 -15.94 -13.32 -6.92
CA PRO A 85 -14.48 -13.14 -6.90
C PRO A 85 -13.97 -12.12 -7.93
N SER A 86 -14.50 -12.12 -9.15
CA SER A 86 -14.17 -11.16 -10.19
C SER A 86 -14.50 -9.71 -9.80
N GLU A 87 -15.67 -9.50 -9.18
CA GLU A 87 -16.10 -8.18 -8.70
C GLU A 87 -15.20 -7.70 -7.55
N GLN A 88 -14.82 -8.61 -6.63
CA GLN A 88 -13.90 -8.31 -5.53
C GLN A 88 -12.51 -7.92 -6.06
N LEU A 89 -11.96 -8.66 -7.02
CA LEU A 89 -10.67 -8.34 -7.64
C LEU A 89 -10.74 -7.02 -8.41
N HIS A 90 -11.85 -6.74 -9.12
CA HIS A 90 -12.05 -5.47 -9.81
C HIS A 90 -12.01 -4.31 -8.82
N ALA A 91 -12.78 -4.40 -7.73
CA ALA A 91 -12.81 -3.37 -6.71
C ALA A 91 -11.45 -3.17 -5.98
N VAL A 92 -10.64 -4.24 -5.85
CA VAL A 92 -9.25 -4.09 -5.36
C VAL A 92 -8.40 -3.32 -6.36
N VAL A 93 -8.54 -3.58 -7.65
CA VAL A 93 -7.82 -2.81 -8.70
C VAL A 93 -8.26 -1.36 -8.68
N ASP A 94 -9.56 -1.08 -8.60
CA ASP A 94 -10.10 0.29 -8.49
C ASP A 94 -9.48 1.04 -7.30
N LEU A 95 -9.38 0.38 -6.14
CA LEU A 95 -8.73 0.94 -4.96
C LEU A 95 -7.26 1.28 -5.21
N LEU A 96 -6.49 0.37 -5.82
CA LEU A 96 -5.05 0.60 -6.05
C LEU A 96 -4.81 1.74 -7.04
N PHE A 97 -5.60 1.83 -8.12
CA PHE A 97 -5.51 2.91 -9.09
C PHE A 97 -5.90 4.25 -8.46
N LYS A 98 -6.99 4.28 -7.70
CA LYS A 98 -7.42 5.47 -6.96
C LYS A 98 -6.37 5.93 -5.96
N LEU A 99 -5.78 5.01 -5.17
CA LEU A 99 -4.70 5.34 -4.23
C LEU A 99 -3.46 5.89 -4.94
N THR A 100 -3.16 5.42 -6.15
CA THR A 100 -2.01 5.93 -6.93
C THR A 100 -2.20 7.40 -7.31
N ASP A 101 -3.43 7.83 -7.59
CA ASP A 101 -3.73 9.21 -7.93
C ASP A 101 -3.95 10.09 -6.69
N ASP A 102 -4.65 9.60 -5.66
CA ASP A 102 -5.07 10.39 -4.49
C ASP A 102 -3.99 10.43 -3.38
N ALA A 103 -3.19 9.37 -3.26
CA ALA A 103 -2.17 9.21 -2.22
C ALA A 103 -0.88 8.60 -2.79
N PRO A 104 -0.24 9.23 -3.79
CA PRO A 104 0.91 8.66 -4.49
C PRO A 104 2.05 8.26 -3.56
N ALA A 105 2.31 9.01 -2.48
CA ALA A 105 3.35 8.69 -1.51
C ALA A 105 3.15 7.32 -0.84
N VAL A 106 1.89 6.91 -0.57
CA VAL A 106 1.57 5.58 -0.04
C VAL A 106 1.96 4.50 -1.05
N MET A 107 1.60 4.68 -2.30
CA MET A 107 1.87 3.71 -3.35
C MET A 107 3.36 3.68 -3.72
N GLN A 108 4.06 4.82 -3.69
CA GLN A 108 5.53 4.87 -3.84
C GLN A 108 6.21 4.11 -2.70
N PHE A 109 5.79 4.31 -1.46
CA PHE A 109 6.32 3.59 -0.31
C PHE A 109 6.16 2.07 -0.46
N LEU A 110 4.99 1.60 -0.92
CA LEU A 110 4.71 0.17 -1.09
C LEU A 110 5.38 -0.47 -2.32
N LEU A 111 5.41 0.24 -3.46
CA LEU A 111 5.78 -0.35 -4.75
C LEU A 111 7.20 0.00 -5.20
N LEU A 112 7.77 1.12 -4.75
CA LEU A 112 9.09 1.57 -5.20
C LEU A 112 10.18 1.35 -4.16
N LEU A 113 9.85 1.40 -2.85
CA LEU A 113 10.84 1.19 -1.80
C LEU A 113 11.07 -0.30 -1.54
N LYS A 114 12.30 -0.65 -1.29
CA LYS A 114 12.69 -2.01 -0.88
C LYS A 114 12.56 -2.12 0.64
N ILE A 115 11.35 -2.38 1.11
CA ILE A 115 10.99 -2.42 2.54
C ILE A 115 11.95 -3.31 3.35
N ASN A 116 12.34 -4.46 2.82
CA ASN A 116 13.23 -5.41 3.49
C ASN A 116 14.65 -4.88 3.74
N GLU A 117 15.10 -3.83 3.01
CA GLU A 117 16.43 -3.24 3.23
C GLU A 117 16.49 -2.40 4.52
N PHE A 118 15.37 -1.83 4.96
CA PHE A 118 15.32 -0.99 6.17
C PHE A 118 14.35 -1.49 7.25
N LEU A 119 13.50 -2.45 6.93
CA LEU A 119 12.65 -3.19 7.87
C LEU A 119 12.86 -4.71 7.71
N PRO A 120 14.03 -5.25 8.03
CA PRO A 120 14.32 -6.67 7.82
C PRO A 120 13.46 -7.60 8.67
N GLU A 121 12.95 -7.11 9.80
CA GLU A 121 12.05 -7.85 10.70
C GLU A 121 10.56 -7.73 10.30
N ALA A 122 10.23 -6.93 9.27
CA ALA A 122 8.86 -6.84 8.80
C ALA A 122 8.42 -8.15 8.16
N LYS A 123 7.18 -8.55 8.42
CA LYS A 123 6.61 -9.74 7.76
C LYS A 123 6.65 -9.56 6.24
N PRO A 124 7.08 -10.59 5.51
CA PRO A 124 6.97 -10.59 4.06
C PRO A 124 5.55 -10.28 3.61
N LEU A 125 5.39 -9.57 2.51
CA LEU A 125 4.07 -9.18 2.00
C LEU A 125 3.12 -10.37 1.86
N ILE A 126 3.64 -11.54 1.45
CA ILE A 126 2.86 -12.78 1.28
C ILE A 126 2.26 -13.32 2.60
N GLU A 127 2.79 -12.90 3.75
CA GLU A 127 2.33 -13.30 5.08
C GLU A 127 1.39 -12.27 5.71
N THR A 128 1.15 -11.14 5.03
CA THR A 128 0.25 -10.10 5.53
C THR A 128 -1.21 -10.52 5.41
N ALA A 129 -2.05 -10.01 6.32
CA ALA A 129 -3.49 -10.30 6.31
C ALA A 129 -4.15 -9.88 4.98
N ALA A 130 -3.75 -8.73 4.42
CA ALA A 130 -4.22 -8.23 3.15
C ALA A 130 -3.93 -9.22 2.01
N PHE A 131 -2.67 -9.70 1.90
CA PHE A 131 -2.27 -10.66 0.87
C PHE A 131 -3.01 -12.00 1.01
N ILE A 132 -3.11 -12.52 2.24
CA ILE A 132 -3.86 -13.76 2.51
C ILE A 132 -5.32 -13.67 2.05
N LYS A 133 -5.96 -12.50 2.23
CA LYS A 133 -7.33 -12.25 1.76
C LYS A 133 -7.41 -12.24 0.23
N ILE A 134 -6.47 -11.62 -0.45
CA ILE A 134 -6.37 -11.65 -1.92
C ILE A 134 -6.26 -13.10 -2.42
N ILE A 135 -5.39 -13.91 -1.84
CA ILE A 135 -5.26 -15.32 -2.21
C ILE A 135 -6.56 -16.11 -1.96
N LYS A 136 -7.31 -15.78 -0.90
CA LYS A 136 -8.63 -16.38 -0.66
C LYS A 136 -9.64 -16.01 -1.75
N ILE A 137 -9.65 -14.76 -2.22
CA ILE A 137 -10.49 -14.33 -3.34
C ILE A 137 -10.14 -15.11 -4.62
N ILE A 138 -8.86 -15.24 -4.93
CA ILE A 138 -8.38 -15.98 -6.10
C ILE A 138 -8.78 -17.47 -6.02
N ARG A 139 -8.61 -18.09 -4.84
CA ARG A 139 -9.04 -19.49 -4.62
C ARG A 139 -10.53 -19.68 -4.81
N ALA A 140 -11.36 -18.75 -4.32
CA ALA A 140 -12.79 -18.75 -4.56
C ALA A 140 -13.10 -18.66 -6.06
N GLY A 141 -12.44 -17.74 -6.79
CA GLY A 141 -12.62 -17.61 -8.24
C GLY A 141 -12.24 -18.88 -9.02
N ILE A 142 -11.22 -19.61 -8.60
CA ILE A 142 -10.87 -20.91 -9.19
C ILE A 142 -11.97 -21.94 -8.90
N SER A 143 -12.44 -22.01 -7.65
CA SER A 143 -13.48 -22.96 -7.22
C SER A 143 -14.83 -22.69 -7.90
N GLU A 144 -15.18 -21.43 -8.11
CA GLU A 144 -16.41 -21.02 -8.77
C GLU A 144 -16.32 -21.03 -10.31
N GLY A 145 -15.12 -21.30 -10.83
CA GLY A 145 -14.89 -21.42 -12.27
C GLY A 145 -14.79 -20.11 -13.03
N GLU A 146 -14.61 -18.98 -12.35
CA GLU A 146 -14.31 -17.68 -12.97
C GLU A 146 -12.83 -17.59 -13.38
N ILE A 147 -11.94 -18.16 -12.57
CA ILE A 147 -10.50 -18.23 -12.82
C ILE A 147 -10.15 -19.64 -13.28
N ARG A 148 -9.21 -19.72 -14.23
CA ARG A 148 -8.71 -21.02 -14.73
C ARG A 148 -8.05 -21.81 -13.59
N ASN A 149 -8.02 -23.14 -13.73
CA ASN A 149 -7.39 -24.02 -12.75
C ASN A 149 -5.86 -23.92 -12.83
N ILE A 150 -5.28 -23.01 -12.08
CA ILE A 150 -3.84 -22.79 -11.91
C ILE A 150 -3.52 -22.59 -10.44
N ASP A 151 -2.25 -22.66 -10.07
CA ASP A 151 -1.81 -22.36 -8.72
C ASP A 151 -2.23 -20.94 -8.30
N PRO A 152 -2.87 -20.74 -7.12
CA PRO A 152 -3.36 -19.42 -6.70
C PRO A 152 -2.27 -18.35 -6.56
N LEU A 153 -1.04 -18.72 -6.17
CA LEU A 153 0.08 -17.77 -6.09
C LEU A 153 0.55 -17.37 -7.49
N LEU A 154 0.52 -18.32 -8.45
CA LEU A 154 0.84 -18.04 -9.84
C LEU A 154 -0.23 -17.14 -10.49
N ALA A 155 -1.53 -17.40 -10.21
CA ALA A 155 -2.61 -16.52 -10.62
C ALA A 155 -2.43 -15.09 -10.09
N ASN A 156 -2.09 -14.98 -8.80
CA ASN A 156 -1.77 -13.70 -8.17
C ASN A 156 -0.59 -13.00 -8.86
N ALA A 157 0.48 -13.72 -9.13
CA ALA A 157 1.67 -13.16 -9.78
C ALA A 157 1.37 -12.63 -11.20
N TYR A 158 0.58 -13.37 -12.00
CA TYR A 158 0.16 -12.91 -13.32
C TYR A 158 -0.76 -11.70 -13.24
N PHE A 159 -1.78 -11.74 -12.39
CA PHE A 159 -2.76 -10.68 -12.26
C PHE A 159 -2.16 -9.40 -11.69
N PHE A 160 -1.61 -9.46 -10.49
CA PHE A 160 -1.05 -8.28 -9.83
C PHE A 160 0.30 -7.86 -10.40
N GLY A 161 1.05 -8.75 -11.07
CA GLY A 161 2.26 -8.38 -11.79
C GLY A 161 2.01 -7.35 -12.88
N ILE A 162 0.94 -7.50 -13.66
CA ILE A 162 0.52 -6.53 -14.68
C ILE A 162 0.10 -5.21 -14.02
N ILE A 163 -0.75 -5.28 -12.99
CA ILE A 163 -1.29 -4.11 -12.29
C ILE A 163 -0.16 -3.32 -11.62
N HIS A 164 0.67 -3.97 -10.80
CA HIS A 164 1.75 -3.31 -10.08
C HIS A 164 2.78 -2.69 -11.02
N ASN A 165 3.10 -3.36 -12.14
CA ASN A 165 4.02 -2.78 -13.10
C ASN A 165 3.44 -1.53 -13.78
N THR A 166 2.16 -1.54 -14.14
CA THR A 166 1.49 -0.34 -14.69
C THR A 166 1.53 0.82 -13.69
N LEU A 167 1.16 0.56 -12.42
CA LEU A 167 1.19 1.59 -11.38
C LEU A 167 2.60 2.12 -11.12
N ARG A 168 3.62 1.26 -11.13
CA ARG A 168 5.02 1.69 -11.03
C ARG A 168 5.43 2.61 -12.18
N MET A 169 5.01 2.31 -13.41
CA MET A 169 5.30 3.16 -14.56
C MET A 169 4.63 4.53 -14.45
N VAL A 170 3.42 4.62 -13.88
CA VAL A 170 2.77 5.90 -13.55
C VAL A 170 3.56 6.65 -12.47
N LEU A 171 3.88 5.98 -11.34
CA LEU A 171 4.59 6.59 -10.22
C LEU A 171 6.00 7.07 -10.57
N THR A 172 6.64 6.46 -11.56
CA THR A 172 7.97 6.87 -12.05
C THR A 172 7.92 7.85 -13.21
N GLY A 173 6.73 8.24 -13.67
CA GLY A 173 6.55 9.17 -14.80
C GLY A 173 6.84 8.55 -16.18
N ALA A 174 7.02 7.24 -16.28
CA ALA A 174 7.16 6.55 -17.58
C ALA A 174 5.83 6.50 -18.35
N LEU A 175 4.71 6.54 -17.63
CA LEU A 175 3.37 6.82 -18.16
C LEU A 175 2.95 8.21 -17.68
N ASP A 176 2.52 9.06 -18.62
CA ASP A 176 2.37 10.51 -18.44
C ASP A 176 0.98 10.96 -17.96
N LYS A 177 -0.01 10.05 -17.94
CA LYS A 177 -1.37 10.33 -17.47
C LYS A 177 -1.57 9.83 -16.04
N LYS A 178 -2.67 10.29 -15.42
CA LYS A 178 -3.15 9.75 -14.16
C LYS A 178 -3.39 8.24 -14.26
N ALA A 179 -3.23 7.53 -13.14
CA ALA A 179 -3.43 6.07 -13.10
C ALA A 179 -4.81 5.67 -13.62
N GLU A 180 -5.86 6.41 -13.27
CA GLU A 180 -7.24 6.20 -13.73
C GLU A 180 -7.33 6.01 -15.25
N ALA A 181 -6.55 6.75 -16.03
CA ALA A 181 -6.58 6.68 -17.51
C ALA A 181 -6.13 5.31 -18.05
N TYR A 182 -5.39 4.53 -17.27
CA TYR A 182 -4.88 3.21 -17.66
C TYR A 182 -5.65 2.04 -17.03
N GLN A 183 -6.55 2.31 -16.10
CA GLN A 183 -7.20 1.33 -15.25
C GLN A 183 -7.98 0.28 -16.05
N SER A 184 -8.93 0.69 -16.89
CA SER A 184 -9.80 -0.23 -17.64
C SER A 184 -9.02 -1.18 -18.55
N GLN A 185 -8.00 -0.66 -19.24
CA GLN A 185 -7.16 -1.47 -20.11
C GLN A 185 -6.29 -2.45 -19.30
N THR A 186 -5.73 -1.98 -18.20
CA THR A 186 -4.89 -2.81 -17.33
C THR A 186 -5.72 -3.92 -16.68
N TRP A 187 -6.93 -3.59 -16.20
CA TRP A 187 -7.87 -4.58 -15.68
C TRP A 187 -8.17 -5.67 -16.70
N LEU A 188 -8.55 -5.28 -17.92
CA LEU A 188 -8.90 -6.23 -18.97
C LEU A 188 -7.78 -7.21 -19.28
N ILE A 189 -6.54 -6.72 -19.41
CA ILE A 189 -5.37 -7.56 -19.69
C ILE A 189 -5.04 -8.46 -18.49
N ALA A 190 -5.04 -7.91 -17.27
CA ALA A 190 -4.76 -8.68 -16.07
C ALA A 190 -5.82 -9.78 -15.83
N TRP A 191 -7.10 -9.45 -16.01
CA TRP A 191 -8.18 -10.41 -15.89
C TRP A 191 -8.07 -11.53 -16.95
N ASN A 192 -7.85 -11.18 -18.21
CA ASN A 192 -7.68 -12.16 -19.28
C ASN A 192 -6.48 -13.10 -19.07
N ALA A 193 -5.47 -12.66 -18.30
CA ALA A 193 -4.33 -13.51 -17.96
C ALA A 193 -4.72 -14.68 -17.02
N ILE A 194 -5.80 -14.58 -16.28
CA ILE A 194 -6.21 -15.58 -15.28
C ILE A 194 -7.64 -16.12 -15.49
N ALA A 195 -8.50 -15.39 -16.20
CA ALA A 195 -9.90 -15.80 -16.41
C ALA A 195 -10.03 -17.15 -17.13
N LYS A 196 -11.02 -17.94 -16.74
CA LYS A 196 -11.41 -19.14 -17.47
C LYS A 196 -12.10 -18.70 -18.79
N LYS A 197 -11.63 -19.24 -19.88
CA LYS A 197 -12.25 -19.08 -21.20
C LYS A 197 -13.39 -20.05 -21.38
#